data_c4dc78e4f40a4b02fab09526a862dde1
#
_entry.id   c4dc78e4f40a4b02fab09526a862dde1
#
_cell.length_a   1.000
_cell.length_b   1.000
_cell.length_c   1.000
_cell.angle_alpha   90.00
_cell.angle_beta   90.00
_cell.angle_gamma   90.00
#
_symmetry.space_group_name_H-M   'P 1'
#
loop_
_entity.id
_entity.type
_entity.pdbx_description
1 polymer ?
#
loop_
_entity_poly.entity_id
_entity_poly.type
_entity_poly.pdbx_seq_one_letter_code
_entity_poly.pdbx_strand_id
1 'polypeptide(L)'
;MRNIDFNKYQSALIIGNGFDLSLGLSTSYMDFVNSDEFQILLNMQNQLAIYLKVNAELQNWIDIENELKLYSKNEDNAKFKTEYEALCKQLVVYINNIDYSSINKNSKAYEVLTNLSSTKNNIILDFNYTWKATLYYYILYQ
;
A
#
# COMPACT_ATOMS: atom_id res chain seq x y z
N MET A 1 18.41 15.39 -8.52
CA MET A 1 16.93 15.52 -8.51
C MET A 1 16.53 16.34 -9.74
N ARG A 2 15.59 15.87 -10.56
CA ARG A 2 15.02 16.70 -11.63
C ARG A 2 14.07 17.70 -10.99
N ASN A 3 14.27 18.99 -11.19
CA ASN A 3 13.31 20.00 -10.74
C ASN A 3 12.04 19.88 -11.57
N ILE A 4 10.91 19.63 -10.92
CA ILE A 4 9.60 19.60 -11.56
C ILE A 4 9.11 21.05 -11.62
N ASP A 5 8.87 21.53 -12.83
CA ASP A 5 8.27 22.85 -13.04
C ASP A 5 6.73 22.72 -12.98
N PHE A 6 6.17 22.99 -11.81
CA PHE A 6 4.74 22.87 -11.57
C PHE A 6 3.88 23.84 -12.39
N ASN A 7 4.47 24.93 -12.93
CA ASN A 7 3.73 25.90 -13.75
C ASN A 7 3.29 25.31 -15.11
N LYS A 8 3.83 24.15 -15.50
CA LYS A 8 3.43 23.45 -16.73
C LYS A 8 2.17 22.63 -16.59
N TYR A 9 1.69 22.41 -15.36
CA TYR A 9 0.55 21.55 -15.06
C TYR A 9 -0.67 22.38 -14.68
N GLN A 10 -1.83 22.00 -15.23
CA GLN A 10 -3.12 22.65 -14.94
C GLN A 10 -3.78 22.08 -13.70
N SER A 11 -3.50 20.81 -13.39
CA SER A 11 -4.02 20.15 -12.21
C SER A 11 -3.01 19.15 -11.64
N ALA A 12 -3.11 18.93 -10.33
CA ALA A 12 -2.34 17.91 -9.62
C ALA A 12 -3.30 17.00 -8.86
N LEU A 13 -3.12 15.70 -9.02
CA LEU A 13 -3.80 14.68 -8.20
C LEU A 13 -2.78 14.08 -7.23
N ILE A 14 -3.11 14.13 -5.96
CA ILE A 14 -2.33 13.46 -4.92
C ILE A 14 -3.13 12.25 -4.47
N ILE A 15 -2.55 11.06 -4.57
CA ILE A 15 -3.18 9.80 -4.21
C ILE A 15 -2.39 9.08 -3.11
N GLY A 16 -3.13 8.40 -2.25
CA GLY A 16 -2.63 7.53 -1.19
C GLY A 16 -3.49 6.29 -1.07
N ASN A 17 -3.23 5.42 -0.10
CA ASN A 17 -3.83 4.09 0.01
C ASN A 17 -5.38 4.08 -0.05
N GLY A 18 -6.05 5.13 0.45
CA GLY A 18 -7.51 5.27 0.32
C GLY A 18 -8.00 5.29 -1.13
N PHE A 19 -7.15 5.71 -2.07
CA PHE A 19 -7.45 5.67 -3.50
C PHE A 19 -7.51 4.23 -4.01
N ASP A 20 -6.52 3.41 -3.67
CA ASP A 20 -6.48 1.98 -4.03
C ASP A 20 -7.65 1.21 -3.43
N LEU A 21 -7.98 1.47 -2.15
CA LEU A 21 -9.14 0.88 -1.48
C LEU A 21 -10.45 1.27 -2.18
N SER A 22 -10.58 2.52 -2.65
CA SER A 22 -11.74 2.97 -3.43
C SER A 22 -11.84 2.27 -4.78
N LEU A 23 -10.72 1.88 -5.38
CA LEU A 23 -10.68 1.04 -6.58
C LEU A 23 -11.03 -0.44 -6.29
N GLY A 24 -11.23 -0.83 -5.03
CA GLY A 24 -11.52 -2.20 -4.62
C GLY A 24 -10.28 -3.09 -4.51
N LEU A 25 -9.08 -2.49 -4.47
CA LEU A 25 -7.84 -3.24 -4.30
C LEU A 25 -7.63 -3.61 -2.83
N SER A 26 -7.17 -4.83 -2.58
CA SER A 26 -6.85 -5.32 -1.24
C SER A 26 -5.49 -4.77 -0.79
N THR A 27 -5.44 -3.50 -0.43
CA THR A 27 -4.21 -2.78 -0.08
C THR A 27 -4.19 -2.29 1.37
N SER A 28 -5.17 -2.69 2.18
CA SER A 28 -5.16 -2.37 3.61
C SER A 28 -4.14 -3.24 4.36
N TYR A 29 -3.67 -2.75 5.49
CA TYR A 29 -2.84 -3.56 6.39
C TYR A 29 -3.58 -4.80 6.90
N MET A 30 -4.91 -4.74 7.06
CA MET A 30 -5.71 -5.90 7.43
C MET A 30 -5.72 -6.97 6.33
N ASP A 31 -5.77 -6.57 5.05
CA ASP A 31 -5.66 -7.51 3.94
C ASP A 31 -4.30 -8.23 3.97
N PHE A 32 -3.22 -7.49 4.20
CA PHE A 32 -1.88 -8.08 4.35
C PHE A 32 -1.80 -9.03 5.55
N VAL A 33 -2.28 -8.61 6.74
CA VAL A 33 -2.26 -9.43 7.97
C VAL A 33 -3.08 -10.72 7.82
N ASN A 34 -4.05 -10.75 6.90
CA ASN A 34 -4.86 -11.92 6.59
C ASN A 34 -4.38 -12.71 5.36
N SER A 35 -3.28 -12.32 4.73
CA SER A 35 -2.75 -12.95 3.53
C SER A 35 -1.93 -14.22 3.80
N ASP A 36 -1.71 -14.99 2.75
CA ASP A 36 -0.82 -16.16 2.78
C ASP A 36 0.63 -15.76 3.04
N GLU A 37 1.07 -14.61 2.52
CA GLU A 37 2.40 -14.06 2.76
C GLU A 37 2.62 -13.75 4.25
N PHE A 38 1.60 -13.23 4.92
CA PHE A 38 1.69 -13.00 6.37
C PHE A 38 1.68 -14.32 7.16
N GLN A 39 0.92 -15.32 6.69
CA GLN A 39 0.91 -16.66 7.30
C GLN A 39 2.31 -17.31 7.27
N ILE A 40 3.12 -17.05 6.25
CA ILE A 40 4.52 -17.52 6.22
C ILE A 40 5.31 -16.98 7.42
N LEU A 41 5.12 -15.71 7.79
CA LEU A 41 5.78 -15.11 8.95
C LEU A 41 5.34 -15.78 10.27
N LEU A 42 4.06 -16.07 10.38
CA LEU A 42 3.53 -16.77 11.56
C LEU A 42 4.10 -18.19 11.67
N ASN A 43 4.20 -18.91 10.56
CA ASN A 43 4.78 -20.25 10.50
C ASN A 43 6.30 -20.23 10.83
N MET A 44 7.00 -19.16 10.52
CA MET A 44 8.39 -18.91 10.91
C MET A 44 8.54 -18.45 12.36
N GLN A 45 7.43 -18.33 13.10
CA GLN A 45 7.40 -17.82 14.48
C GLN A 45 8.02 -16.42 14.62
N ASN A 46 7.86 -15.57 13.62
CA ASN A 46 8.27 -14.19 13.68
C ASN A 46 7.46 -13.46 14.76
N GLN A 47 8.11 -13.05 15.86
CA GLN A 47 7.42 -12.50 17.03
C GLN A 47 6.76 -11.16 16.74
N LEU A 48 7.36 -10.34 15.86
CA LEU A 48 6.75 -9.10 15.40
C LEU A 48 5.44 -9.38 14.64
N ALA A 49 5.42 -10.37 13.75
CA ALA A 49 4.20 -10.75 13.03
C ALA A 49 3.12 -11.28 13.98
N ILE A 50 3.49 -12.12 14.96
CA ILE A 50 2.55 -12.62 15.97
C ILE A 50 1.96 -11.45 16.76
N TYR A 51 2.78 -10.50 17.21
CA TYR A 51 2.36 -9.30 17.91
C TYR A 51 1.37 -8.47 17.08
N LEU A 52 1.69 -8.21 15.81
CA LEU A 52 0.83 -7.45 14.90
C LEU A 52 -0.50 -8.16 14.65
N LYS A 53 -0.51 -9.49 14.49
CA LYS A 53 -1.72 -10.29 14.29
C LYS A 53 -2.67 -10.19 15.48
N VAL A 54 -2.15 -10.35 16.69
CA VAL A 54 -2.93 -10.25 17.93
C VAL A 54 -3.57 -8.87 18.07
N ASN A 55 -2.80 -7.79 17.84
CA ASN A 55 -3.34 -6.43 17.95
C ASN A 55 -4.37 -6.12 16.85
N ALA A 56 -4.17 -6.61 15.62
CA ALA A 56 -5.13 -6.47 14.54
C ALA A 56 -6.48 -7.14 14.87
N GLU A 57 -6.46 -8.32 15.44
CA GLU A 57 -7.67 -9.07 15.85
C GLU A 57 -8.42 -8.39 17.02
N LEU A 58 -7.69 -7.82 17.97
CA LEU A 58 -8.28 -7.15 19.14
C LEU A 58 -8.97 -5.84 18.77
N GLN A 59 -8.46 -5.11 17.78
CA GLN A 59 -8.93 -3.76 17.45
C GLN A 59 -9.83 -3.71 16.20
N ASN A 60 -9.97 -4.80 15.45
CA ASN A 60 -10.59 -4.84 14.11
C ASN A 60 -10.02 -3.81 13.12
N TRP A 61 -8.91 -3.21 13.46
CA TRP A 61 -8.14 -2.24 12.70
C TRP A 61 -6.73 -2.16 13.27
N ILE A 62 -5.73 -1.87 12.45
CA ILE A 62 -4.36 -1.75 12.93
C ILE A 62 -3.68 -0.50 12.36
N ASP A 63 -3.13 0.31 13.25
CA ASP A 63 -2.13 1.33 12.93
C ASP A 63 -0.74 0.68 13.01
N ILE A 64 -0.33 0.07 11.91
CA ILE A 64 0.90 -0.73 11.86
C ILE A 64 2.14 0.11 12.18
N GLU A 65 2.14 1.39 11.81
CA GLU A 65 3.28 2.28 12.07
C GLU A 65 3.44 2.53 13.57
N ASN A 66 2.34 2.76 14.27
CA ASN A 66 2.36 2.94 15.72
C ASN A 66 2.72 1.63 16.44
N GLU A 67 2.18 0.49 15.99
CA GLU A 67 2.50 -0.81 16.56
C GLU A 67 3.98 -1.20 16.36
N LEU A 68 4.56 -0.92 15.20
CA LEU A 68 5.98 -1.11 14.94
C LEU A 68 6.85 -0.27 15.89
N LYS A 69 6.44 0.99 16.12
CA LYS A 69 7.12 1.88 17.07
C LYS A 69 7.02 1.38 18.51
N LEU A 70 5.87 0.85 18.92
CA LEU A 70 5.69 0.31 20.26
C LEU A 70 6.51 -0.97 20.47
N TYR A 71 6.47 -1.88 19.51
CA TYR A 71 7.23 -3.12 19.55
C TYR A 71 8.74 -2.85 19.60
N SER A 72 9.25 -1.97 18.74
CA SER A 72 10.68 -1.65 18.66
C SER A 72 11.27 -1.08 19.95
N LYS A 73 10.45 -0.46 20.81
CA LYS A 73 10.92 0.08 22.11
C LYS A 73 11.19 -1.01 23.15
N ASN A 74 10.57 -2.17 22.98
CA ASN A 74 10.56 -3.23 23.98
C ASN A 74 11.44 -4.43 23.58
N GLU A 75 11.99 -4.43 22.37
CA GLU A 75 12.78 -5.52 21.82
C GLU A 75 14.24 -5.14 21.59
N ASP A 76 15.10 -6.15 21.56
CA ASP A 76 16.50 -5.99 21.14
C ASP A 76 16.57 -5.52 19.68
N ASN A 77 17.42 -4.51 19.42
CA ASN A 77 17.53 -3.88 18.10
C ASN A 77 17.91 -4.87 16.99
N ALA A 78 18.77 -5.85 17.27
CA ALA A 78 19.20 -6.82 16.25
C ALA A 78 18.06 -7.80 15.92
N LYS A 79 17.33 -8.26 16.94
CA LYS A 79 16.15 -9.12 16.78
C LYS A 79 15.05 -8.37 16.03
N PHE A 80 14.69 -7.16 16.47
CA PHE A 80 13.69 -6.33 15.77
C PHE A 80 14.04 -6.13 14.30
N LYS A 81 15.30 -5.80 14.00
CA LYS A 81 15.74 -5.60 12.62
C LYS A 81 15.51 -6.83 11.75
N THR A 82 15.88 -8.02 12.25
CA THR A 82 15.71 -9.28 11.52
C THR A 82 14.24 -9.59 11.25
N GLU A 83 13.39 -9.42 12.28
CA GLU A 83 11.94 -9.64 12.17
C GLU A 83 11.27 -8.65 11.23
N TYR A 84 11.67 -7.38 11.30
CA TYR A 84 11.17 -6.31 10.44
C TYR A 84 11.59 -6.50 8.98
N GLU A 85 12.83 -6.90 8.71
CA GLU A 85 13.28 -7.20 7.34
C GLU A 85 12.49 -8.36 6.73
N ALA A 86 12.16 -9.39 7.51
CA ALA A 86 11.31 -10.48 7.06
C ALA A 86 9.88 -10.00 6.77
N LEU A 87 9.32 -9.14 7.63
CA LEU A 87 8.00 -8.52 7.43
C LEU A 87 7.96 -7.71 6.13
N CYS A 88 8.94 -6.82 5.93
CA CYS A 88 9.03 -6.00 4.72
C CYS A 88 9.14 -6.86 3.45
N LYS A 89 9.91 -7.95 3.49
CA LYS A 89 10.04 -8.87 2.36
C LYS A 89 8.70 -9.50 1.98
N GLN A 90 7.92 -9.97 2.95
CA GLN A 90 6.61 -10.55 2.68
C GLN A 90 5.59 -9.51 2.22
N LEU A 91 5.65 -8.29 2.76
CA LEU A 91 4.81 -7.19 2.30
C LEU A 91 5.09 -6.85 0.82
N VAL A 92 6.35 -6.83 0.40
CA VAL A 92 6.71 -6.60 -1.02
C VAL A 92 6.15 -7.72 -1.91
N VAL A 93 6.23 -8.98 -1.48
CA VAL A 93 5.64 -10.11 -2.23
C VAL A 93 4.13 -9.94 -2.34
N TYR A 94 3.45 -9.64 -1.23
CA TYR A 94 2.01 -9.40 -1.18
C TYR A 94 1.58 -8.30 -2.16
N ILE A 95 2.22 -7.12 -2.10
CA ILE A 95 1.90 -5.98 -2.97
C ILE A 95 2.09 -6.34 -4.45
N ASN A 96 3.13 -7.12 -4.78
CA ASN A 96 3.38 -7.55 -6.15
C ASN A 96 2.35 -8.56 -6.68
N ASN A 97 1.66 -9.29 -5.79
CA ASN A 97 0.65 -10.28 -6.11
C ASN A 97 -0.78 -9.72 -6.17
N ILE A 98 -0.99 -8.43 -5.84
CA ILE A 98 -2.30 -7.80 -5.91
C ILE A 98 -2.86 -7.92 -7.33
N ASP A 99 -4.11 -8.41 -7.44
CA ASP A 99 -4.83 -8.52 -8.69
C ASP A 99 -5.45 -7.19 -9.11
N TYR A 100 -4.88 -6.58 -10.13
CA TYR A 100 -5.37 -5.33 -10.71
C TYR A 100 -6.46 -5.52 -11.76
N SER A 101 -6.80 -6.76 -12.13
CA SER A 101 -7.85 -7.03 -13.12
C SER A 101 -9.25 -6.77 -12.59
N SER A 102 -9.41 -6.79 -11.26
CA SER A 102 -10.70 -6.67 -10.55
C SER A 102 -11.07 -5.24 -10.13
N ILE A 103 -10.43 -4.23 -10.72
CA ILE A 103 -10.66 -2.81 -10.38
C ILE A 103 -12.15 -2.43 -10.50
N ASN A 104 -12.69 -1.80 -9.45
CA ASN A 104 -14.06 -1.29 -9.44
C ASN A 104 -14.19 -0.05 -10.33
N LYS A 105 -14.67 -0.27 -11.56
CA LYS A 105 -14.89 0.78 -12.56
C LYS A 105 -16.03 1.75 -12.22
N ASN A 106 -16.84 1.44 -11.22
CA ASN A 106 -17.91 2.32 -10.75
C ASN A 106 -17.49 3.19 -9.57
N SER A 107 -16.22 3.13 -9.15
CA SER A 107 -15.71 3.90 -8.02
C SER A 107 -15.42 5.36 -8.41
N LYS A 108 -15.47 6.24 -7.41
CA LYS A 108 -15.06 7.64 -7.59
C LYS A 108 -13.58 7.79 -7.95
N ALA A 109 -12.73 6.92 -7.45
CA ALA A 109 -11.32 6.88 -7.82
C ALA A 109 -11.16 6.58 -9.32
N TYR A 110 -11.93 5.64 -9.86
CA TYR A 110 -11.92 5.34 -11.28
C TYR A 110 -12.42 6.52 -12.13
N GLU A 111 -13.51 7.17 -11.73
CA GLU A 111 -14.05 8.37 -12.39
C GLU A 111 -13.00 9.49 -12.45
N VAL A 112 -12.29 9.73 -11.34
CA VAL A 112 -11.22 10.75 -11.26
C VAL A 112 -10.08 10.42 -12.24
N LEU A 113 -9.62 9.16 -12.28
CA LEU A 113 -8.57 8.75 -13.22
C LEU A 113 -9.00 8.95 -14.68
N THR A 114 -10.22 8.54 -15.04
CA THR A 114 -10.71 8.68 -16.41
C THR A 114 -10.84 10.14 -16.83
N ASN A 115 -11.29 11.01 -15.94
CA ASN A 115 -11.38 12.45 -16.20
C ASN A 115 -9.99 13.08 -16.39
N LEU A 116 -9.00 12.66 -15.59
CA LEU A 116 -7.63 13.14 -15.75
C LEU A 116 -6.97 12.65 -17.04
N SER A 117 -7.24 11.44 -17.48
CA SER A 117 -6.70 10.90 -18.73
C SER A 117 -7.21 11.65 -19.97
N SER A 118 -8.40 12.27 -19.87
CA SER A 118 -9.00 13.06 -20.95
C SER A 118 -8.47 14.49 -21.03
N THR A 119 -7.73 14.95 -20.05
CA THR A 119 -7.19 16.30 -19.96
C THR A 119 -5.67 16.31 -20.12
N LYS A 120 -5.11 17.37 -20.71
CA LYS A 120 -3.66 17.52 -20.92
C LYS A 120 -3.03 18.26 -19.72
N ASN A 121 -1.74 18.07 -19.55
CA ASN A 121 -0.93 18.79 -18.56
C ASN A 121 -1.36 18.54 -17.09
N ASN A 122 -1.59 17.28 -16.74
CA ASN A 122 -1.83 16.86 -15.36
C ASN A 122 -0.58 16.23 -14.76
N ILE A 123 -0.44 16.33 -13.43
CA ILE A 123 0.55 15.59 -12.66
C ILE A 123 -0.14 14.72 -11.64
N ILE A 124 0.32 13.47 -11.50
CA ILE A 124 -0.12 12.56 -10.42
C ILE A 124 1.06 12.39 -9.48
N LEU A 125 0.83 12.67 -8.20
CA LEU A 125 1.76 12.40 -7.11
C LEU A 125 1.23 11.18 -6.35
N ASP A 126 1.88 10.05 -6.57
CA ASP A 126 1.48 8.76 -6.02
C ASP A 126 2.31 8.44 -4.78
N PHE A 127 1.64 8.37 -3.62
CA PHE A 127 2.18 7.99 -2.33
C PHE A 127 1.76 6.57 -1.91
N ASN A 128 1.20 5.79 -2.84
CA ASN A 128 0.86 4.40 -2.59
C ASN A 128 2.08 3.49 -2.69
N TYR A 129 2.00 2.35 -2.05
CA TYR A 129 2.93 1.24 -2.28
C TYR A 129 2.68 0.55 -3.64
N THR A 130 1.56 0.82 -4.28
CA THR A 130 1.05 0.16 -5.49
C THR A 130 1.11 1.10 -6.71
N TRP A 131 2.31 1.48 -7.13
CA TRP A 131 2.50 2.32 -8.34
C TRP A 131 1.92 1.70 -9.63
N LYS A 132 1.61 0.40 -9.63
CA LYS A 132 1.03 -0.30 -10.79
C LYS A 132 -0.40 0.16 -11.09
N ALA A 133 -1.20 0.58 -10.11
CA ALA A 133 -2.54 1.08 -10.36
C ALA A 133 -2.50 2.34 -11.23
N THR A 134 -1.57 3.24 -10.95
CA THR A 134 -1.33 4.46 -11.73
C THR A 134 -0.76 4.16 -13.11
N LEU A 135 0.15 3.19 -13.22
CA LEU A 135 0.77 2.80 -14.49
C LEU A 135 -0.20 2.05 -15.41
N TYR A 136 -1.05 1.18 -14.86
CA TYR A 136 -2.06 0.44 -15.62
C TYR A 136 -3.02 1.39 -16.34
N TYR A 137 -3.33 2.52 -15.71
CA TYR A 137 -4.13 3.58 -16.32
C TYR A 137 -3.39 4.37 -17.38
N TYR A 138 -2.11 4.67 -17.15
CA TYR A 138 -1.31 5.43 -18.10
C TYR A 138 -1.10 4.66 -19.42
N ILE A 139 -1.02 3.32 -19.35
CA ILE A 139 -0.80 2.45 -20.53
C ILE A 139 -2.10 2.20 -21.31
N LEU A 140 -3.28 2.21 -20.67
CA LEU A 140 -4.55 1.92 -21.33
C LEU A 140 -5.15 3.11 -22.09
N TYR A 141 -4.62 4.31 -21.90
CA TYR A 141 -5.19 5.55 -22.45
C TYR A 141 -4.17 6.42 -23.23
N GLN A 142 -3.02 5.86 -23.64
CA GLN A 142 -2.18 6.40 -24.72
C GLN A 142 -2.50 5.73 -26.07
#